data_e830608a9eb30966240f9ba929be1443
#
_entry.id   e830608a9eb30966240f9ba929be1443
#
_cell.length_a   1.000
_cell.length_b   1.000
_cell.length_c   1.000
_cell.angle_alpha   90.00
_cell.angle_beta   90.00
_cell.angle_gamma   90.00
#
_symmetry.space_group_name_H-M   'P 1'
#
loop_
_entity.id
_entity.type
_entity.pdbx_description
1 polymer ?
#
loop_
_entity_poly.entity_id
_entity_poly.type
_entity_poly.pdbx_seq_one_letter_code
_entity_poly.pdbx_strand_id
1 'polypeptide(L)'
;MDFTTNILLSIIVFLGIVLLLVALLLWVRNKLMPKGEVKITINDDKVLTVPTGNTLIATLAEQKVYLPSACGGKGSCGQCKCRVVEGGGTILPTEVGFFTRKQIQDHWRLGCQVKVKENLKIVVPQSILNVKEYECTVVSNRNVATFIKEFKVQLPAGEHMDFVPGSYAQIKIPKFDINYADFDKELIGEEYLPSWEKFKMFDLHCVNTEPTIRAYSMANYPAEGDVFMLTVRIATPPFKPDRSGFMNVNPGIASSYIFSLKPGDKVIMSGPYGEFHVKEHDTTEGGPSTNSGTANSQLSTLNSKLPEMIWVGGGAGMAPLRAQIMHLTRTLNVRDREMHYFYGARALNEVFYLQDFLQLEKDFPNFHFHLALDRPDPAADTQGVKYTAGFVHNVMYDTYLKDHKAPEDIEYYMCGPGPMSAAVVNMLDNLGVAPENILYDDFGGGAPKKSN
;
A
#
# COMPACT_ATOMS: atom_id res chain seq x y z
N MET A 1 33.44 -45.80 -34.64
CA MET A 1 32.33 -45.52 -33.71
C MET A 1 31.27 -44.77 -34.47
N ASP A 2 30.04 -45.27 -34.45
CA ASP A 2 28.97 -44.67 -35.24
C ASP A 2 28.61 -43.28 -34.68
N PHE A 3 28.15 -42.38 -35.56
CA PHE A 3 27.79 -41.02 -35.22
C PHE A 3 26.82 -40.94 -34.01
N THR A 4 25.90 -41.87 -33.95
CA THR A 4 24.93 -42.03 -32.84
C THR A 4 25.62 -42.37 -31.49
N THR A 5 26.65 -43.20 -31.51
CA THR A 5 27.43 -43.57 -30.31
C THR A 5 28.21 -42.37 -29.75
N ASN A 6 28.79 -41.54 -30.63
CA ASN A 6 29.50 -40.30 -30.23
C ASN A 6 28.53 -39.29 -29.64
N ILE A 7 27.35 -39.13 -30.18
CA ILE A 7 26.32 -38.22 -29.60
C ILE A 7 25.90 -38.72 -28.22
N LEU A 8 25.59 -40.03 -28.11
CA LEU A 8 25.17 -40.63 -26.83
C LEU A 8 26.25 -40.44 -25.74
N LEU A 9 27.50 -40.72 -26.10
CA LEU A 9 28.66 -40.54 -25.20
C LEU A 9 28.84 -39.07 -24.77
N SER A 10 28.69 -38.11 -25.71
CA SER A 10 28.74 -36.69 -25.44
C SER A 10 27.64 -36.23 -24.46
N ILE A 11 26.41 -36.73 -24.66
CA ILE A 11 25.29 -36.43 -23.77
C ILE A 11 25.53 -37.01 -22.37
N ILE A 12 26.05 -38.24 -22.25
CA ILE A 12 26.33 -38.85 -20.96
C ILE A 12 27.46 -38.09 -20.22
N VAL A 13 28.53 -37.71 -20.92
CA VAL A 13 29.62 -36.92 -20.32
C VAL A 13 29.15 -35.56 -19.90
N PHE A 14 28.34 -34.85 -20.73
CA PHE A 14 27.76 -33.57 -20.38
C PHE A 14 26.85 -33.66 -19.15
N LEU A 15 25.92 -34.64 -19.13
CA LEU A 15 25.07 -34.90 -17.98
C LEU A 15 25.86 -35.20 -16.70
N GLY A 16 26.91 -36.03 -16.83
CA GLY A 16 27.83 -36.36 -15.73
C GLY A 16 28.52 -35.12 -15.13
N ILE A 17 28.99 -34.21 -16.00
CA ILE A 17 29.64 -32.96 -15.57
C ILE A 17 28.59 -32.05 -14.89
N VAL A 18 27.41 -31.89 -15.43
CA VAL A 18 26.33 -31.07 -14.85
C VAL A 18 25.93 -31.60 -13.47
N LEU A 19 25.72 -32.92 -13.34
CA LEU A 19 25.38 -33.55 -12.08
C LEU A 19 26.47 -33.39 -11.03
N LEU A 20 27.74 -33.51 -11.45
CA LEU A 20 28.89 -33.33 -10.56
C LEU A 20 28.96 -31.86 -10.06
N LEU A 21 28.77 -30.91 -10.94
CA LEU A 21 28.75 -29.48 -10.57
C LEU A 21 27.56 -29.15 -9.63
N VAL A 22 26.39 -29.69 -9.89
CA VAL A 22 25.23 -29.55 -9.01
C VAL A 22 25.50 -30.19 -7.64
N ALA A 23 26.06 -31.40 -7.60
CA ALA A 23 26.40 -32.07 -6.36
C ALA A 23 27.46 -31.28 -5.57
N LEU A 24 28.47 -30.74 -6.26
CA LEU A 24 29.51 -29.89 -5.66
C LEU A 24 28.90 -28.61 -5.08
N LEU A 25 28.01 -27.93 -5.85
CA LEU A 25 27.32 -26.75 -5.37
C LEU A 25 26.43 -27.02 -4.14
N LEU A 26 25.70 -28.13 -4.15
CA LEU A 26 24.88 -28.54 -3.01
C LEU A 26 25.72 -28.89 -1.79
N TRP A 27 26.86 -29.54 -1.99
CA TRP A 27 27.80 -29.86 -0.92
C TRP A 27 28.45 -28.60 -0.31
N VAL A 28 28.93 -27.68 -1.16
CA VAL A 28 29.49 -26.38 -0.74
C VAL A 28 28.41 -25.56 -0.02
N ARG A 29 27.22 -25.48 -0.57
CA ARG A 29 26.09 -24.81 0.09
C ARG A 29 25.81 -25.40 1.47
N ASN A 30 25.72 -26.72 1.58
CA ASN A 30 25.44 -27.40 2.85
C ASN A 30 26.57 -27.20 3.91
N LYS A 31 27.83 -27.02 3.45
CA LYS A 31 28.97 -26.75 4.32
C LYS A 31 29.12 -25.30 4.73
N LEU A 32 28.68 -24.37 3.84
CA LEU A 32 28.79 -22.92 4.09
C LEU A 32 27.57 -22.33 4.76
N MET A 33 26.41 -23.00 4.69
CA MET A 33 25.21 -22.53 5.42
C MET A 33 25.39 -22.81 6.91
N PRO A 34 25.27 -21.77 7.77
CA PRO A 34 25.24 -21.97 9.20
C PRO A 34 24.11 -22.93 9.56
N LYS A 35 24.39 -23.94 10.34
CA LYS A 35 23.39 -24.87 10.89
C LYS A 35 23.29 -24.60 12.38
N GLY A 36 22.07 -24.49 12.87
CA GLY A 36 21.82 -24.30 14.30
C GLY A 36 20.75 -23.25 14.57
N GLU A 37 20.58 -22.99 15.82
CA GLU A 37 19.67 -21.95 16.33
C GLU A 37 20.49 -20.73 16.74
N VAL A 38 19.91 -19.56 16.52
CA VAL A 38 20.44 -18.27 16.93
C VAL A 38 19.40 -17.48 17.67
N LYS A 39 19.83 -16.48 18.43
CA LYS A 39 18.93 -15.61 19.18
C LYS A 39 18.73 -14.30 18.45
N ILE A 40 17.47 -13.87 18.34
CA ILE A 40 17.09 -12.52 17.89
C ILE A 40 16.54 -11.79 19.12
N THR A 41 17.21 -10.75 19.56
CA THR A 41 16.76 -9.86 20.63
C THR A 41 16.07 -8.66 20.02
N ILE A 42 14.81 -8.42 20.36
CA ILE A 42 13.96 -7.33 19.86
C ILE A 42 13.75 -6.32 20.97
N ASN A 43 14.10 -5.05 20.73
CA ASN A 43 13.91 -3.91 21.65
C ASN A 43 14.46 -4.14 23.07
N ASP A 44 15.54 -4.93 23.18
CA ASP A 44 16.18 -5.34 24.45
C ASP A 44 15.29 -6.15 25.43
N ASP A 45 14.08 -6.51 25.02
CA ASP A 45 13.07 -7.13 25.89
C ASP A 45 12.71 -8.54 25.41
N LYS A 46 12.35 -8.71 24.16
CA LYS A 46 11.87 -9.99 23.60
C LYS A 46 13.01 -10.77 22.94
N VAL A 47 13.28 -11.99 23.44
CA VAL A 47 14.28 -12.89 22.84
C VAL A 47 13.61 -14.06 22.15
N LEU A 48 13.92 -14.26 20.87
CA LEU A 48 13.44 -15.36 20.03
C LEU A 48 14.61 -16.30 19.72
N THR A 49 14.42 -17.60 19.88
CA THR A 49 15.37 -18.63 19.41
C THR A 49 14.84 -19.20 18.09
N VAL A 50 15.63 -19.07 17.02
CA VAL A 50 15.18 -19.33 15.65
C VAL A 50 16.24 -20.07 14.85
N PRO A 51 15.86 -20.88 13.84
CA PRO A 51 16.81 -21.52 12.94
C PRO A 51 17.50 -20.49 12.04
N THR A 52 18.76 -20.80 11.69
CA THR A 52 19.53 -20.00 10.74
C THR A 52 19.12 -20.25 9.29
N GLY A 53 19.44 -19.29 8.40
CA GLY A 53 19.39 -19.47 6.94
C GLY A 53 18.31 -18.69 6.21
N ASN A 54 17.22 -18.30 6.88
CA ASN A 54 16.13 -17.55 6.28
C ASN A 54 16.39 -16.03 6.31
N THR A 55 15.54 -15.22 5.69
CA THR A 55 15.58 -13.75 5.84
C THR A 55 15.02 -13.34 7.19
N LEU A 56 15.48 -12.22 7.73
CA LEU A 56 14.97 -11.71 9.02
C LEU A 56 13.44 -11.50 8.99
N ILE A 57 12.90 -10.93 7.91
CA ILE A 57 11.45 -10.74 7.78
C ILE A 57 10.68 -12.06 7.81
N ALA A 58 11.16 -13.09 7.12
CA ALA A 58 10.49 -14.39 7.11
C ALA A 58 10.61 -15.10 8.46
N THR A 59 11.79 -15.04 9.07
CA THR A 59 12.02 -15.63 10.40
C THR A 59 11.17 -14.97 11.48
N LEU A 60 11.05 -13.63 11.45
CA LEU A 60 10.20 -12.89 12.39
C LEU A 60 8.71 -13.22 12.17
N ALA A 61 8.26 -13.35 10.92
CA ALA A 61 6.89 -13.71 10.59
C ALA A 61 6.51 -15.11 11.12
N GLU A 62 7.43 -16.09 11.06
CA GLU A 62 7.26 -17.41 11.68
C GLU A 62 7.08 -17.33 13.21
N GLN A 63 7.63 -16.29 13.83
CA GLN A 63 7.52 -16.01 15.27
C GLN A 63 6.38 -15.02 15.59
N LYS A 64 5.46 -14.77 14.65
CA LYS A 64 4.33 -13.84 14.78
C LYS A 64 4.75 -12.38 15.04
N VAL A 65 5.92 -11.98 14.54
CA VAL A 65 6.37 -10.58 14.51
C VAL A 65 6.39 -10.13 13.04
N TYR A 66 5.46 -9.27 12.67
CA TYR A 66 5.18 -8.95 11.28
C TYR A 66 5.76 -7.59 10.90
N LEU A 67 6.93 -7.58 10.24
CA LEU A 67 7.48 -6.35 9.66
C LEU A 67 6.65 -5.90 8.45
N PRO A 68 6.46 -4.58 8.26
CA PRO A 68 5.78 -4.03 7.09
C PRO A 68 6.41 -4.50 5.79
N SER A 69 5.61 -4.91 4.80
CA SER A 69 6.15 -5.33 3.50
C SER A 69 5.11 -5.27 2.39
N ALA A 70 5.06 -4.19 1.63
CA ALA A 70 4.16 -4.07 0.48
C ALA A 70 4.58 -4.97 -0.69
N CYS A 71 5.88 -5.27 -0.84
CA CYS A 71 6.41 -6.10 -1.92
C CYS A 71 6.48 -7.61 -1.60
N GLY A 72 6.08 -8.02 -0.39
CA GLY A 72 6.20 -9.41 0.05
C GLY A 72 7.64 -9.88 0.20
N GLY A 73 8.53 -9.02 0.69
CA GLY A 73 9.93 -9.39 0.98
C GLY A 73 10.88 -9.36 -0.23
N LYS A 74 10.47 -8.77 -1.37
CA LYS A 74 11.29 -8.73 -2.61
C LYS A 74 12.33 -7.61 -2.66
N GLY A 75 12.42 -6.77 -1.63
CA GLY A 75 13.42 -5.69 -1.55
C GLY A 75 13.12 -4.45 -2.38
N SER A 76 11.89 -4.27 -2.89
CA SER A 76 11.55 -3.19 -3.80
C SER A 76 10.72 -2.05 -3.19
N CYS A 77 10.07 -2.25 -2.02
CA CYS A 77 9.21 -1.22 -1.42
C CYS A 77 9.89 -0.42 -0.30
N GLY A 78 10.98 -0.91 0.28
CA GLY A 78 11.67 -0.23 1.37
C GLY A 78 10.94 -0.18 2.71
N GLN A 79 9.80 -0.83 2.88
CA GLN A 79 8.97 -0.70 4.09
C GLN A 79 9.45 -1.54 5.29
N CYS A 80 10.12 -2.68 5.05
CA CYS A 80 10.59 -3.57 6.11
C CYS A 80 11.84 -3.05 6.85
N LYS A 81 11.87 -1.74 7.10
CA LYS A 81 12.97 -1.07 7.79
C LYS A 81 13.01 -1.46 9.26
N CYS A 82 14.18 -1.84 9.73
CA CYS A 82 14.46 -2.04 11.15
C CYS A 82 15.93 -1.67 11.43
N ARG A 83 16.26 -1.34 12.67
CA ARG A 83 17.65 -1.14 13.06
C ARG A 83 18.23 -2.48 13.48
N VAL A 84 19.32 -2.89 12.85
CA VAL A 84 20.06 -4.11 13.21
C VAL A 84 21.33 -3.68 13.95
N VAL A 85 21.22 -3.59 15.27
CA VAL A 85 22.27 -3.03 16.14
C VAL A 85 23.46 -3.99 16.25
N GLU A 86 23.19 -5.31 16.29
CA GLU A 86 24.22 -6.34 16.34
C GLU A 86 23.91 -7.45 15.34
N GLY A 87 24.95 -7.97 14.69
CA GLY A 87 24.84 -9.00 13.65
C GLY A 87 24.34 -8.44 12.31
N GLY A 88 23.84 -9.31 11.45
CA GLY A 88 23.21 -8.94 10.17
C GLY A 88 24.15 -8.51 9.05
N GLY A 89 25.46 -8.43 9.29
CA GLY A 89 26.47 -8.08 8.30
C GLY A 89 26.38 -6.64 7.80
N THR A 90 27.06 -6.34 6.71
CA THR A 90 27.09 -5.00 6.09
C THR A 90 25.85 -4.74 5.24
N ILE A 91 25.51 -3.44 5.06
CA ILE A 91 24.41 -3.03 4.18
C ILE A 91 24.70 -3.44 2.73
N LEU A 92 23.71 -3.95 2.04
CA LEU A 92 23.83 -4.39 0.66
C LEU A 92 23.62 -3.22 -0.31
N PRO A 93 24.26 -3.22 -1.50
CA PRO A 93 24.03 -2.19 -2.51
C PRO A 93 22.55 -2.02 -2.89
N THR A 94 21.75 -3.09 -2.82
CA THR A 94 20.31 -3.10 -3.08
C THR A 94 19.49 -2.36 -2.02
N GLU A 95 20.07 -2.12 -0.83
CA GLU A 95 19.39 -1.43 0.27
C GLU A 95 19.72 0.07 0.33
N VAL A 96 20.88 0.47 -0.18
CA VAL A 96 21.43 1.83 0.00
C VAL A 96 20.44 2.92 -0.48
N GLY A 97 19.72 2.66 -1.57
CA GLY A 97 18.76 3.61 -2.14
C GLY A 97 17.53 3.91 -1.27
N PHE A 98 17.33 3.15 -0.18
CA PHE A 98 16.20 3.32 0.73
C PHE A 98 16.55 4.09 2.01
N PHE A 99 17.81 4.44 2.20
CA PHE A 99 18.32 5.03 3.45
C PHE A 99 19.15 6.28 3.21
N THR A 100 19.01 7.23 4.12
CA THR A 100 19.94 8.37 4.22
C THR A 100 21.29 7.92 4.79
N ARG A 101 22.36 8.73 4.60
CA ARG A 101 23.67 8.44 5.20
C ARG A 101 23.61 8.28 6.72
N LYS A 102 22.79 9.09 7.40
CA LYS A 102 22.56 9.01 8.84
C LYS A 102 21.89 7.69 9.22
N GLN A 103 20.85 7.27 8.51
CA GLN A 103 20.20 5.98 8.76
C GLN A 103 21.15 4.80 8.56
N ILE A 104 22.03 4.84 7.56
CA ILE A 104 23.06 3.79 7.36
C ILE A 104 24.01 3.74 8.55
N GLN A 105 24.46 4.89 9.06
CA GLN A 105 25.32 4.98 10.25
C GLN A 105 24.59 4.48 11.52
N ASP A 106 23.28 4.69 11.60
CA ASP A 106 22.42 4.23 12.69
C ASP A 106 21.98 2.76 12.53
N HIS A 107 22.63 1.99 11.66
CA HIS A 107 22.38 0.56 11.43
C HIS A 107 20.99 0.20 10.90
N TRP A 108 20.33 1.10 10.16
CA TRP A 108 19.09 0.77 9.50
C TRP A 108 19.30 -0.21 8.34
N ARG A 109 18.44 -1.23 8.27
CA ARG A 109 18.48 -2.29 7.27
C ARG A 109 17.07 -2.62 6.77
N LEU A 110 16.98 -3.28 5.61
CA LEU A 110 15.73 -3.91 5.17
C LEU A 110 15.67 -5.35 5.69
N GLY A 111 14.70 -5.68 6.53
CA GLY A 111 14.54 -7.02 7.11
C GLY A 111 14.46 -8.14 6.07
N CYS A 112 13.99 -7.86 4.85
CA CYS A 112 13.96 -8.83 3.76
C CYS A 112 15.34 -9.08 3.12
N GLN A 113 16.33 -8.21 3.33
CA GLN A 113 17.68 -8.35 2.80
C GLN A 113 18.67 -8.90 3.85
N VAL A 114 18.33 -8.81 5.13
CA VAL A 114 19.13 -9.37 6.22
C VAL A 114 18.91 -10.87 6.30
N LYS A 115 20.01 -11.65 6.26
CA LYS A 115 19.99 -13.10 6.49
C LYS A 115 20.30 -13.42 7.94
N VAL A 116 19.48 -14.28 8.54
CA VAL A 116 19.69 -14.77 9.91
C VAL A 116 20.78 -15.85 9.89
N LYS A 117 22.01 -15.47 10.21
CA LYS A 117 23.18 -16.35 10.21
C LYS A 117 23.85 -16.46 11.58
N GLU A 118 23.63 -15.50 12.43
CA GLU A 118 24.24 -15.30 13.74
C GLU A 118 23.23 -14.65 14.68
N ASN A 119 23.58 -14.47 15.95
CA ASN A 119 22.72 -13.73 16.88
C ASN A 119 22.52 -12.30 16.38
N LEU A 120 21.27 -11.84 16.47
CA LEU A 120 20.89 -10.50 16.03
C LEU A 120 20.28 -9.72 17.20
N LYS A 121 20.60 -8.43 17.25
CA LYS A 121 19.89 -7.46 18.09
C LYS A 121 19.23 -6.43 17.20
N ILE A 122 17.93 -6.34 17.26
CA ILE A 122 17.13 -5.46 16.39
C ILE A 122 16.26 -4.53 17.23
N VAL A 123 16.02 -3.34 16.66
CA VAL A 123 15.06 -2.39 17.20
C VAL A 123 14.00 -2.14 16.13
N VAL A 124 12.73 -2.31 16.52
CA VAL A 124 11.54 -2.08 15.69
C VAL A 124 10.58 -1.16 16.43
N PRO A 125 9.74 -0.38 15.72
CA PRO A 125 8.67 0.40 16.35
C PRO A 125 7.76 -0.48 17.20
N GLN A 126 7.31 0.02 18.34
CA GLN A 126 6.45 -0.74 19.25
C GLN A 126 5.13 -1.16 18.58
N SER A 127 4.61 -0.33 17.67
CA SER A 127 3.41 -0.62 16.88
C SER A 127 3.49 -1.95 16.11
N ILE A 128 4.69 -2.35 15.65
CA ILE A 128 4.90 -3.62 14.94
C ILE A 128 4.66 -4.84 15.85
N LEU A 129 4.93 -4.71 17.14
CA LEU A 129 4.73 -5.81 18.10
C LEU A 129 3.24 -6.07 18.39
N ASN A 130 2.38 -5.12 18.09
CA ASN A 130 0.93 -5.20 18.25
C ASN A 130 0.20 -5.73 17.02
N VAL A 131 0.90 -5.90 15.90
CA VAL A 131 0.30 -6.43 14.67
C VAL A 131 -0.10 -7.88 14.88
N LYS A 132 -1.34 -8.18 14.52
CA LYS A 132 -1.90 -9.53 14.54
C LYS A 132 -2.24 -10.03 13.14
N GLU A 133 -2.34 -11.33 13.01
CA GLU A 133 -2.86 -12.02 11.82
C GLU A 133 -4.22 -12.62 12.16
N TYR A 134 -5.19 -12.44 11.25
CA TYR A 134 -6.57 -12.85 11.42
C TYR A 134 -7.02 -13.71 10.24
N GLU A 135 -7.75 -14.80 10.51
CA GLU A 135 -8.52 -15.52 9.50
C GLU A 135 -9.89 -14.87 9.35
N CYS A 136 -9.99 -13.95 8.41
CA CYS A 136 -11.19 -13.16 8.16
C CYS A 136 -12.17 -13.86 7.21
N THR A 137 -13.44 -13.44 7.26
CA THR A 137 -14.48 -13.91 6.34
C THR A 137 -14.87 -12.79 5.39
N VAL A 138 -14.90 -13.07 4.09
CA VAL A 138 -15.38 -12.11 3.07
C VAL A 138 -16.86 -11.83 3.30
N VAL A 139 -17.21 -10.57 3.48
CA VAL A 139 -18.61 -10.13 3.65
C VAL A 139 -19.15 -9.51 2.37
N SER A 140 -18.31 -8.79 1.64
CA SER A 140 -18.66 -8.16 0.37
C SER A 140 -17.44 -8.06 -0.54
N ASN A 141 -17.64 -8.24 -1.83
CA ASN A 141 -16.59 -8.11 -2.85
C ASN A 141 -17.21 -7.67 -4.19
N ARG A 142 -17.72 -6.46 -4.25
CA ARG A 142 -18.44 -5.92 -5.41
C ARG A 142 -17.66 -4.81 -6.10
N ASN A 143 -17.83 -4.66 -7.39
CA ASN A 143 -17.31 -3.50 -8.08
C ASN A 143 -18.00 -2.21 -7.58
N VAL A 144 -17.21 -1.17 -7.41
CA VAL A 144 -17.67 0.20 -7.10
C VAL A 144 -17.26 1.17 -8.20
N ALA A 145 -16.39 0.73 -9.12
CA ALA A 145 -16.05 1.37 -10.37
C ALA A 145 -15.71 0.28 -11.40
N THR A 146 -15.56 0.64 -12.67
CA THR A 146 -15.38 -0.32 -13.77
C THR A 146 -14.35 -1.42 -13.47
N PHE A 147 -13.22 -1.05 -12.87
CA PHE A 147 -12.09 -1.94 -12.58
C PHE A 147 -11.65 -1.89 -11.13
N ILE A 148 -12.51 -1.44 -10.21
CA ILE A 148 -12.21 -1.34 -8.78
C ILE A 148 -13.31 -2.03 -7.98
N LYS A 149 -12.91 -2.95 -7.09
CA LYS A 149 -13.78 -3.57 -6.12
C LYS A 149 -13.65 -2.92 -4.74
N GLU A 150 -14.78 -2.80 -4.05
CA GLU A 150 -14.82 -2.72 -2.60
C GLU A 150 -14.77 -4.14 -2.06
N PHE A 151 -13.68 -4.44 -1.38
CA PHE A 151 -13.46 -5.73 -0.74
C PHE A 151 -13.55 -5.56 0.77
N LYS A 152 -14.54 -6.19 1.38
CA LYS A 152 -14.82 -6.08 2.81
C LYS A 152 -14.76 -7.45 3.46
N VAL A 153 -13.98 -7.56 4.53
CA VAL A 153 -13.84 -8.79 5.31
C VAL A 153 -14.06 -8.53 6.78
N GLN A 154 -14.74 -9.43 7.46
CA GLN A 154 -15.04 -9.39 8.89
C GLN A 154 -13.93 -10.10 9.67
N LEU A 155 -13.47 -9.50 10.76
CA LEU A 155 -12.59 -10.16 11.72
C LEU A 155 -13.30 -11.35 12.38
N PRO A 156 -12.53 -12.32 12.92
CA PRO A 156 -13.11 -13.41 13.73
C PRO A 156 -13.90 -12.87 14.92
N ALA A 157 -14.93 -13.58 15.31
CA ALA A 157 -15.76 -13.18 16.45
C ALA A 157 -14.92 -13.01 17.74
N GLY A 158 -15.08 -11.85 18.39
CA GLY A 158 -14.35 -11.50 19.62
C GLY A 158 -12.96 -10.91 19.40
N GLU A 159 -12.48 -10.83 18.15
CA GLU A 159 -11.26 -10.07 17.83
C GLU A 159 -11.60 -8.62 17.53
N HIS A 160 -10.74 -7.74 18.00
CA HIS A 160 -10.79 -6.30 17.76
C HIS A 160 -9.46 -5.80 17.23
N MET A 161 -9.51 -4.79 16.36
CA MET A 161 -8.33 -4.16 15.79
C MET A 161 -8.39 -2.65 15.97
N ASP A 162 -7.55 -2.15 16.87
CA ASP A 162 -7.30 -0.71 16.99
C ASP A 162 -6.40 -0.24 15.85
N PHE A 163 -6.80 0.79 15.13
CA PHE A 163 -6.00 1.38 14.06
C PHE A 163 -6.27 2.87 13.88
N VAL A 164 -5.29 3.55 13.28
CA VAL A 164 -5.42 4.96 12.91
C VAL A 164 -5.82 5.06 11.43
N PRO A 165 -6.79 5.92 11.06
CA PRO A 165 -7.17 6.12 9.66
C PRO A 165 -5.99 6.51 8.77
N GLY A 166 -5.88 5.84 7.63
CA GLY A 166 -4.70 5.92 6.76
C GLY A 166 -3.73 4.75 6.90
N SER A 167 -3.95 3.87 7.91
CA SER A 167 -3.24 2.59 8.01
C SER A 167 -3.59 1.66 6.84
N TYR A 168 -2.71 0.69 6.59
CA TYR A 168 -2.93 -0.37 5.62
C TYR A 168 -2.95 -1.76 6.27
N ALA A 169 -3.52 -2.72 5.57
CA ALA A 169 -3.51 -4.14 5.92
C ALA A 169 -2.70 -4.93 4.90
N GLN A 170 -2.24 -6.11 5.28
CA GLN A 170 -1.62 -7.08 4.38
C GLN A 170 -2.55 -8.27 4.19
N ILE A 171 -2.65 -8.76 2.95
CA ILE A 171 -3.36 -9.98 2.61
C ILE A 171 -2.36 -11.06 2.18
N LYS A 172 -2.51 -12.26 2.74
CA LYS A 172 -1.79 -13.45 2.26
C LYS A 172 -2.53 -14.06 1.08
N ILE A 173 -1.79 -14.31 0.03
CA ILE A 173 -2.29 -14.82 -1.23
C ILE A 173 -1.72 -16.22 -1.42
N PRO A 174 -2.53 -17.28 -1.45
CA PRO A 174 -2.08 -18.65 -1.63
C PRO A 174 -1.58 -18.89 -3.06
N LYS A 175 -1.14 -20.10 -3.35
CA LYS A 175 -0.99 -20.59 -4.72
C LYS A 175 -2.37 -20.72 -5.34
N PHE A 176 -2.50 -20.31 -6.61
CA PHE A 176 -3.75 -20.42 -7.34
C PHE A 176 -3.51 -20.48 -8.86
N ASP A 177 -4.52 -20.91 -9.57
CA ASP A 177 -4.67 -20.89 -11.00
C ASP A 177 -6.09 -20.41 -11.30
N ILE A 178 -6.24 -19.18 -11.84
CA ILE A 178 -7.53 -18.49 -11.97
C ILE A 178 -7.73 -18.00 -13.40
N ASN A 179 -8.84 -18.42 -14.02
CA ASN A 179 -9.34 -17.83 -15.25
C ASN A 179 -10.31 -16.68 -14.92
N TYR A 180 -10.18 -15.53 -15.57
CA TYR A 180 -11.10 -14.41 -15.35
C TYR A 180 -12.50 -14.69 -15.88
N ALA A 181 -12.65 -15.67 -16.79
CA ALA A 181 -13.95 -16.18 -17.22
C ALA A 181 -14.81 -16.73 -16.07
N ASP A 182 -14.15 -17.18 -14.98
CA ASP A 182 -14.80 -17.76 -13.80
C ASP A 182 -15.20 -16.69 -12.76
N PHE A 183 -14.88 -15.42 -13.00
CA PHE A 183 -15.28 -14.35 -12.10
C PHE A 183 -16.79 -14.20 -12.05
N ASP A 184 -17.31 -13.99 -10.86
CA ASP A 184 -18.72 -13.77 -10.65
C ASP A 184 -19.18 -12.45 -11.27
N LYS A 185 -20.01 -12.52 -12.31
CA LYS A 185 -20.48 -11.37 -13.06
C LYS A 185 -21.45 -10.52 -12.24
N GLU A 186 -22.19 -11.10 -11.30
CA GLU A 186 -23.08 -10.35 -10.40
C GLU A 186 -22.25 -9.45 -9.46
N LEU A 187 -21.09 -9.94 -9.00
CA LEU A 187 -20.16 -9.16 -8.17
C LEU A 187 -19.39 -8.09 -8.97
N ILE A 188 -19.35 -8.19 -10.30
CA ILE A 188 -18.83 -7.13 -11.18
C ILE A 188 -19.90 -6.06 -11.38
N GLY A 189 -21.17 -6.45 -11.57
CA GLY A 189 -22.29 -5.56 -11.83
C GLY A 189 -22.54 -5.33 -13.31
N GLU A 190 -23.81 -5.35 -13.69
CA GLU A 190 -24.26 -5.26 -15.11
C GLU A 190 -23.73 -3.97 -15.78
N GLU A 191 -23.65 -2.87 -15.06
CA GLU A 191 -23.19 -1.58 -15.57
C GLU A 191 -21.73 -1.57 -16.00
N TYR A 192 -20.89 -2.48 -15.46
CA TYR A 192 -19.47 -2.56 -15.77
C TYR A 192 -19.12 -3.65 -16.79
N LEU A 193 -19.97 -4.65 -17.00
CA LEU A 193 -19.74 -5.77 -17.91
C LEU A 193 -19.39 -5.33 -19.34
N PRO A 194 -20.05 -4.34 -19.95
CA PRO A 194 -19.69 -3.90 -21.31
C PRO A 194 -18.25 -3.44 -21.46
N SER A 195 -17.69 -2.82 -20.41
CA SER A 195 -16.28 -2.43 -20.38
C SER A 195 -15.36 -3.63 -20.24
N TRP A 196 -15.72 -4.61 -19.40
CA TRP A 196 -14.95 -5.85 -19.23
C TRP A 196 -14.89 -6.66 -20.52
N GLU A 197 -15.99 -6.76 -21.26
CA GLU A 197 -16.06 -7.42 -22.59
C GLU A 197 -15.26 -6.68 -23.64
N LYS A 198 -15.42 -5.33 -23.71
CA LYS A 198 -14.68 -4.46 -24.64
C LYS A 198 -13.17 -4.63 -24.50
N PHE A 199 -12.66 -4.70 -23.28
CA PHE A 199 -11.24 -4.87 -22.99
C PHE A 199 -10.79 -6.32 -22.94
N LYS A 200 -11.69 -7.29 -23.24
CA LYS A 200 -11.41 -8.73 -23.22
C LYS A 200 -10.83 -9.20 -21.88
N MET A 201 -11.35 -8.64 -20.79
CA MET A 201 -10.87 -8.97 -19.45
C MET A 201 -11.09 -10.44 -19.12
N PHE A 202 -12.18 -11.06 -19.60
CA PHE A 202 -12.53 -12.47 -19.37
C PHE A 202 -11.60 -13.46 -20.09
N ASP A 203 -10.76 -12.98 -21.03
CA ASP A 203 -9.76 -13.82 -21.70
C ASP A 203 -8.45 -13.91 -20.89
N LEU A 204 -8.34 -13.20 -19.77
CA LEU A 204 -7.14 -13.20 -18.94
C LEU A 204 -7.09 -14.44 -18.03
N HIS A 205 -5.86 -14.88 -17.78
CA HIS A 205 -5.54 -15.99 -16.91
C HIS A 205 -4.39 -15.58 -15.98
N CYS A 206 -4.49 -15.91 -14.70
CA CYS A 206 -3.50 -15.55 -13.69
C CYS A 206 -3.08 -16.75 -12.87
N VAL A 207 -1.78 -17.00 -12.80
CA VAL A 207 -1.20 -18.11 -12.01
C VAL A 207 -0.30 -17.55 -10.91
N ASN A 208 -0.47 -18.04 -9.71
CA ASN A 208 0.44 -17.80 -8.58
C ASN A 208 1.07 -19.09 -8.11
N THR A 209 2.35 -19.29 -8.40
CA THR A 209 3.07 -20.54 -8.09
C THR A 209 3.61 -20.58 -6.66
N GLU A 210 3.70 -19.43 -5.98
CA GLU A 210 4.22 -19.32 -4.60
C GLU A 210 3.35 -18.39 -3.76
N PRO A 211 3.09 -18.73 -2.49
CA PRO A 211 2.37 -17.83 -1.60
C PRO A 211 3.08 -16.48 -1.54
N THR A 212 2.29 -15.40 -1.56
CA THR A 212 2.82 -14.03 -1.49
C THR A 212 1.95 -13.16 -0.59
N ILE A 213 2.46 -11.99 -0.23
CA ILE A 213 1.76 -11.00 0.60
C ILE A 213 1.71 -9.68 -0.17
N ARG A 214 0.59 -8.96 -0.05
CA ARG A 214 0.45 -7.60 -0.58
C ARG A 214 -0.25 -6.71 0.41
N ALA A 215 0.16 -5.44 0.40
CA ALA A 215 -0.41 -4.38 1.22
C ALA A 215 -1.50 -3.62 0.45
N TYR A 216 -2.55 -3.24 1.18
CA TYR A 216 -3.64 -2.39 0.70
C TYR A 216 -4.06 -1.43 1.81
N SER A 217 -4.15 -0.15 1.50
CA SER A 217 -4.66 0.84 2.46
C SER A 217 -6.11 0.57 2.79
N MET A 218 -6.44 0.71 4.07
CA MET A 218 -7.80 0.53 4.55
C MET A 218 -8.66 1.74 4.19
N ALA A 219 -9.86 1.46 3.69
CA ALA A 219 -10.85 2.47 3.35
C ALA A 219 -11.85 2.73 4.48
N ASN A 220 -11.95 1.80 5.44
CA ASN A 220 -12.75 1.99 6.65
C ASN A 220 -12.00 2.82 7.71
N TYR A 221 -12.76 3.43 8.61
CA TYR A 221 -12.28 4.07 9.82
C TYR A 221 -12.81 3.31 11.06
N PRO A 222 -12.25 3.50 12.27
CA PRO A 222 -12.55 2.65 13.43
C PRO A 222 -14.04 2.51 13.77
N ALA A 223 -14.85 3.56 13.59
CA ALA A 223 -16.28 3.51 13.88
C ALA A 223 -17.11 2.62 12.93
N GLU A 224 -16.54 2.14 11.82
CA GLU A 224 -17.19 1.17 10.92
C GLU A 224 -17.06 -0.28 11.41
N GLY A 225 -16.42 -0.50 12.57
CA GLY A 225 -16.36 -1.78 13.26
C GLY A 225 -15.16 -2.66 12.88
N ASP A 226 -15.20 -3.91 13.33
CA ASP A 226 -14.11 -4.86 13.22
C ASP A 226 -14.02 -5.50 11.84
N VAL A 227 -13.73 -4.67 10.85
CA VAL A 227 -13.62 -5.05 9.44
C VAL A 227 -12.34 -4.50 8.81
N PHE A 228 -11.84 -5.18 7.79
CA PHE A 228 -10.96 -4.57 6.79
C PHE A 228 -11.81 -4.24 5.55
N MET A 229 -11.78 -3.00 5.12
CA MET A 229 -12.39 -2.56 3.87
C MET A 229 -11.31 -1.99 2.96
N LEU A 230 -11.16 -2.57 1.80
CA LEU A 230 -10.14 -2.20 0.81
C LEU A 230 -10.81 -1.77 -0.49
N THR A 231 -10.20 -0.83 -1.20
CA THR A 231 -10.56 -0.54 -2.60
C THR A 231 -9.46 -1.06 -3.51
N VAL A 232 -9.78 -2.10 -4.28
CA VAL A 232 -8.79 -2.86 -5.04
C VAL A 232 -9.02 -2.71 -6.53
N ARG A 233 -8.04 -2.09 -7.22
CA ARG A 233 -8.04 -2.02 -8.68
C ARG A 233 -7.45 -3.30 -9.26
N ILE A 234 -8.15 -3.89 -10.26
CA ILE A 234 -7.59 -5.01 -11.02
C ILE A 234 -6.35 -4.54 -11.81
N ALA A 235 -5.23 -5.22 -11.62
CA ALA A 235 -3.99 -4.94 -12.34
C ALA A 235 -3.88 -5.86 -13.55
N THR A 236 -4.14 -5.31 -14.73
CA THR A 236 -4.03 -6.01 -16.02
C THR A 236 -2.59 -6.05 -16.53
N PRO A 237 -2.25 -6.98 -17.42
CA PRO A 237 -1.06 -6.86 -18.24
C PRO A 237 -1.02 -5.54 -18.99
N PRO A 238 0.17 -5.00 -19.35
CA PRO A 238 0.28 -3.87 -20.24
C PRO A 238 -0.36 -4.16 -21.61
N PHE A 239 -0.87 -3.12 -22.28
CA PHE A 239 -1.29 -3.26 -23.66
C PHE A 239 -0.08 -3.44 -24.58
N LYS A 240 -0.26 -4.20 -25.65
CA LYS A 240 0.68 -4.24 -26.76
C LYS A 240 0.86 -2.84 -27.36
N PRO A 241 2.02 -2.52 -27.96
CA PRO A 241 2.26 -1.21 -28.58
C PRO A 241 1.22 -0.82 -29.62
N ASP A 242 0.72 -1.79 -30.38
CA ASP A 242 -0.32 -1.62 -31.42
C ASP A 242 -1.75 -1.56 -30.84
N ARG A 243 -1.90 -1.68 -29.52
CA ARG A 243 -3.18 -1.71 -28.79
C ARG A 243 -4.14 -2.84 -29.21
N SER A 244 -3.65 -3.89 -29.87
CA SER A 244 -4.46 -5.04 -30.31
C SER A 244 -4.94 -5.94 -29.17
N GLY A 245 -4.47 -5.73 -27.95
CA GLY A 245 -4.81 -6.48 -26.74
C GLY A 245 -3.71 -6.40 -25.71
N PHE A 246 -3.82 -7.20 -24.66
CA PHE A 246 -2.82 -7.28 -23.62
C PHE A 246 -1.56 -8.04 -24.04
N MET A 247 -0.43 -7.70 -23.47
CA MET A 247 0.79 -8.50 -23.57
C MET A 247 0.59 -9.86 -22.87
N ASN A 248 1.29 -10.88 -23.36
CA ASN A 248 1.25 -12.21 -22.75
C ASN A 248 2.17 -12.26 -21.52
N VAL A 249 1.77 -11.57 -20.45
CA VAL A 249 2.41 -11.61 -19.15
C VAL A 249 1.34 -11.80 -18.07
N ASN A 250 1.72 -12.37 -16.94
CA ASN A 250 0.79 -12.65 -15.85
C ASN A 250 0.15 -11.34 -15.33
N PRO A 251 -1.18 -11.28 -15.14
CA PRO A 251 -1.84 -10.17 -14.46
C PRO A 251 -1.37 -9.99 -13.01
N GLY A 252 -1.83 -8.94 -12.36
CA GLY A 252 -1.51 -8.69 -10.96
C GLY A 252 -2.06 -9.78 -10.03
N ILE A 253 -1.18 -10.55 -9.44
CA ILE A 253 -1.50 -11.74 -8.61
C ILE A 253 -2.52 -11.41 -7.50
N ALA A 254 -2.26 -10.35 -6.72
CA ALA A 254 -3.11 -10.03 -5.57
C ALA A 254 -4.51 -9.56 -5.99
N SER A 255 -4.59 -8.69 -6.98
CA SER A 255 -5.87 -8.20 -7.46
C SER A 255 -6.68 -9.31 -8.14
N SER A 256 -6.04 -10.22 -8.89
CA SER A 256 -6.71 -11.39 -9.46
C SER A 256 -7.31 -12.30 -8.39
N TYR A 257 -6.53 -12.58 -7.34
CA TYR A 257 -7.00 -13.36 -6.19
C TYR A 257 -8.20 -12.68 -5.50
N ILE A 258 -8.08 -11.40 -5.17
CA ILE A 258 -9.17 -10.67 -4.51
C ILE A 258 -10.42 -10.66 -5.39
N PHE A 259 -10.28 -10.45 -6.71
CA PHE A 259 -11.43 -10.42 -7.63
C PHE A 259 -12.14 -11.76 -7.77
N SER A 260 -11.46 -12.90 -7.51
CA SER A 260 -12.05 -14.23 -7.53
C SER A 260 -12.82 -14.60 -6.27
N LEU A 261 -12.60 -13.89 -5.16
CA LEU A 261 -13.21 -14.20 -3.87
C LEU A 261 -14.70 -13.82 -3.84
N LYS A 262 -15.46 -14.61 -3.09
CA LYS A 262 -16.93 -14.45 -2.91
C LYS A 262 -17.27 -14.29 -1.42
N PRO A 263 -18.41 -13.70 -1.10
CA PRO A 263 -18.92 -13.70 0.27
C PRO A 263 -18.93 -15.11 0.87
N GLY A 264 -18.40 -15.23 2.09
CA GLY A 264 -18.22 -16.52 2.80
C GLY A 264 -16.81 -17.10 2.71
N ASP A 265 -16.00 -16.70 1.72
CA ASP A 265 -14.61 -17.18 1.60
C ASP A 265 -13.75 -16.73 2.79
N LYS A 266 -12.71 -17.53 3.09
CA LYS A 266 -11.74 -17.21 4.13
C LYS A 266 -10.47 -16.63 3.55
N VAL A 267 -9.96 -15.60 4.21
CA VAL A 267 -8.69 -14.95 3.84
C VAL A 267 -7.86 -14.64 5.07
N ILE A 268 -6.55 -14.69 4.92
CA ILE A 268 -5.64 -14.32 5.99
C ILE A 268 -5.22 -12.87 5.80
N MET A 269 -5.57 -12.04 6.77
CA MET A 269 -5.24 -10.62 6.82
C MET A 269 -4.34 -10.34 8.02
N SER A 270 -3.49 -9.34 7.93
CA SER A 270 -2.73 -8.83 9.07
C SER A 270 -2.71 -7.30 9.08
N GLY A 271 -2.60 -6.72 10.25
CA GLY A 271 -2.57 -5.26 10.43
C GLY A 271 -2.80 -4.85 11.88
N PRO A 272 -2.85 -3.53 12.12
CA PRO A 272 -2.63 -2.44 11.18
C PRO A 272 -1.15 -2.15 10.92
N TYR A 273 -0.85 -1.51 9.80
CA TYR A 273 0.48 -1.03 9.42
C TYR A 273 0.41 0.39 8.86
N GLY A 274 1.56 1.04 8.74
CA GLY A 274 1.70 2.32 8.03
C GLY A 274 1.70 3.53 8.95
N GLU A 275 2.12 4.66 8.36
CA GLU A 275 2.28 5.94 9.06
C GLU A 275 1.66 7.10 8.25
N PHE A 276 0.82 6.79 7.27
CA PHE A 276 0.11 7.80 6.48
C PHE A 276 -1.11 8.31 7.24
N HIS A 277 -0.84 8.99 8.36
CA HIS A 277 -1.87 9.52 9.25
C HIS A 277 -2.00 11.02 9.09
N VAL A 278 -3.15 11.56 9.45
CA VAL A 278 -3.34 13.00 9.61
C VAL A 278 -2.46 13.49 10.74
N LYS A 279 -1.81 14.65 10.56
CA LYS A 279 -1.00 15.26 11.61
C LYS A 279 -1.85 15.62 12.83
N GLU A 280 -1.34 15.28 14.01
CA GLU A 280 -1.92 15.72 15.26
C GLU A 280 -1.44 17.15 15.54
N HIS A 281 -2.36 18.03 15.84
CA HIS A 281 -2.08 19.37 16.32
C HIS A 281 -2.50 19.47 17.80
N ASP A 282 -1.59 19.88 18.65
CA ASP A 282 -1.88 20.10 20.06
C ASP A 282 -2.93 21.22 20.20
N THR A 283 -4.18 20.84 20.34
CA THR A 283 -5.21 21.74 20.85
C THR A 283 -5.06 21.80 22.35
N THR A 284 -4.22 22.71 22.84
CA THR A 284 -4.12 22.99 24.28
C THR A 284 -5.39 23.65 24.79
N GLU A 285 -6.39 22.82 25.14
CA GLU A 285 -7.31 23.06 26.25
C GLU A 285 -8.04 21.73 26.57
N GLY A 286 -7.56 21.03 27.61
CA GLY A 286 -8.35 20.11 28.42
C GLY A 286 -8.35 18.63 28.07
N GLY A 287 -7.22 17.91 28.26
CA GLY A 287 -7.20 16.44 28.36
C GLY A 287 -5.82 15.93 28.79
N PRO A 288 -5.69 14.84 29.57
CA PRO A 288 -4.42 14.43 30.14
C PRO A 288 -3.45 13.91 29.09
N SER A 289 -2.32 14.59 28.97
CA SER A 289 -1.11 14.22 28.26
C SER A 289 -0.53 12.90 28.75
N THR A 290 -0.27 11.94 27.88
CA THR A 290 0.72 10.88 28.14
C THR A 290 1.99 11.17 27.37
N ASN A 291 3.02 11.49 28.15
CA ASN A 291 4.38 11.88 27.78
C ASN A 291 5.12 10.89 26.87
N SER A 292 5.92 11.39 25.93
CA SER A 292 7.39 11.19 26.01
C SER A 292 8.17 12.08 25.02
N GLY A 293 8.91 13.05 25.63
CA GLY A 293 10.31 13.43 25.36
C GLY A 293 10.64 14.07 24.02
N THR A 294 10.98 15.29 23.95
CA THR A 294 12.13 16.10 24.33
C THR A 294 11.95 17.54 23.90
N ALA A 295 12.30 18.42 24.83
CA ALA A 295 12.17 19.85 24.72
C ALA A 295 13.11 20.46 23.65
N ASN A 296 12.57 21.32 22.80
CA ASN A 296 13.06 22.65 22.46
C ASN A 296 12.14 23.28 21.40
N SER A 297 11.14 24.01 21.84
CA SER A 297 10.52 25.05 21.02
C SER A 297 10.08 26.19 21.96
N GLN A 298 10.83 27.28 21.85
CA GLN A 298 10.45 28.54 22.46
C GLN A 298 9.17 29.07 21.80
N LEU A 299 8.23 29.42 22.65
CA LEU A 299 7.15 30.36 22.48
C LEU A 299 6.93 30.98 21.09
N SER A 300 5.82 30.54 20.46
CA SER A 300 5.00 31.44 19.66
C SER A 300 3.53 31.21 20.06
N THR A 301 3.15 31.74 21.19
CA THR A 301 1.74 32.00 21.51
C THR A 301 1.29 33.14 20.61
N LEU A 302 0.25 32.92 19.83
CA LEU A 302 -0.89 33.81 19.58
C LEU A 302 -1.69 33.34 18.38
N ASN A 303 -2.92 32.82 18.60
CA ASN A 303 -4.00 32.65 17.63
C ASN A 303 -3.61 32.03 16.27
N SER A 304 -2.89 30.93 16.22
CA SER A 304 -2.72 30.20 14.96
C SER A 304 -3.99 29.41 14.68
N LYS A 305 -4.78 29.90 13.74
CA LYS A 305 -5.82 29.09 13.08
C LYS A 305 -5.15 27.77 12.67
N LEU A 306 -5.77 26.65 12.97
CA LEU A 306 -5.25 25.35 12.53
C LEU A 306 -5.11 25.33 11.01
N PRO A 307 -4.05 24.70 10.45
CA PRO A 307 -3.83 24.68 9.01
C PRO A 307 -5.02 24.04 8.28
N GLU A 308 -5.30 24.57 7.10
CA GLU A 308 -6.25 23.96 6.18
C GLU A 308 -5.75 22.58 5.74
N MET A 309 -6.67 21.71 5.33
CA MET A 309 -6.35 20.36 4.90
C MET A 309 -6.87 20.11 3.50
N ILE A 310 -6.01 19.65 2.62
CA ILE A 310 -6.38 19.25 1.26
C ILE A 310 -6.04 17.78 1.05
N TRP A 311 -7.05 17.00 0.70
CA TRP A 311 -6.85 15.63 0.20
C TRP A 311 -6.89 15.64 -1.33
N VAL A 312 -6.00 14.87 -1.95
CA VAL A 312 -5.96 14.70 -3.41
C VAL A 312 -5.94 13.21 -3.74
N GLY A 313 -7.01 12.73 -4.36
CA GLY A 313 -7.21 11.32 -4.63
C GLY A 313 -7.46 10.96 -6.08
N GLY A 314 -7.19 9.70 -6.44
CA GLY A 314 -7.53 9.16 -7.74
C GLY A 314 -7.61 7.63 -7.73
N GLY A 315 -8.66 7.07 -8.33
CA GLY A 315 -8.87 5.64 -8.39
C GLY A 315 -8.88 4.99 -7.00
N ALA A 316 -8.17 3.86 -6.83
CA ALA A 316 -8.10 3.13 -5.55
C ALA A 316 -7.42 3.91 -4.42
N GLY A 317 -6.71 5.01 -4.72
CA GLY A 317 -6.19 5.93 -3.70
C GLY A 317 -7.26 6.62 -2.85
N MET A 318 -8.53 6.49 -3.22
CA MET A 318 -9.68 6.82 -2.40
C MET A 318 -9.62 6.18 -0.99
N ALA A 319 -9.07 4.97 -0.86
CA ALA A 319 -9.14 4.19 0.38
C ALA A 319 -8.65 4.95 1.63
N PRO A 320 -7.35 5.30 1.76
CA PRO A 320 -6.86 5.94 2.98
C PRO A 320 -7.44 7.34 3.17
N LEU A 321 -7.73 8.05 2.08
CA LEU A 321 -8.29 9.40 2.14
C LEU A 321 -9.72 9.37 2.67
N ARG A 322 -10.55 8.42 2.21
CA ARG A 322 -11.89 8.20 2.77
C ARG A 322 -11.83 7.92 4.26
N ALA A 323 -10.95 7.01 4.67
CA ALA A 323 -10.81 6.66 6.09
C ALA A 323 -10.49 7.88 6.95
N GLN A 324 -9.54 8.72 6.54
CA GLN A 324 -9.15 9.94 7.24
C GLN A 324 -10.29 10.96 7.29
N ILE A 325 -10.90 11.28 6.14
CA ILE A 325 -11.99 12.28 6.05
C ILE A 325 -13.19 11.85 6.88
N MET A 326 -13.64 10.59 6.76
CA MET A 326 -14.78 10.07 7.51
C MET A 326 -14.52 10.09 9.03
N HIS A 327 -13.32 9.77 9.45
CA HIS A 327 -12.95 9.81 10.86
C HIS A 327 -12.95 11.24 11.41
N LEU A 328 -12.31 12.18 10.71
CA LEU A 328 -12.27 13.58 11.13
C LEU A 328 -13.68 14.19 11.23
N THR A 329 -14.52 13.91 10.26
CA THR A 329 -15.88 14.46 10.21
C THR A 329 -16.82 13.71 11.15
N ARG A 330 -17.02 12.41 10.95
CA ARG A 330 -18.07 11.62 11.62
C ARG A 330 -17.72 11.18 13.03
N THR A 331 -16.42 10.99 13.34
CA THR A 331 -15.98 10.57 14.68
C THR A 331 -15.53 11.76 15.50
N LEU A 332 -14.61 12.58 14.97
CA LEU A 332 -14.02 13.70 15.71
C LEU A 332 -14.81 15.00 15.58
N ASN A 333 -15.77 15.07 14.64
CA ASN A 333 -16.62 16.22 14.38
C ASN A 333 -15.82 17.54 14.20
N VAL A 334 -14.73 17.48 13.43
CA VAL A 334 -13.82 18.62 13.18
C VAL A 334 -14.56 19.70 12.39
N ARG A 335 -14.64 20.92 12.97
CA ARG A 335 -15.33 22.09 12.38
C ARG A 335 -14.52 23.38 12.46
N ASP A 336 -13.31 23.31 12.96
CA ASP A 336 -12.45 24.44 13.29
C ASP A 336 -11.43 24.80 12.21
N ARG A 337 -11.42 24.05 11.10
CA ARG A 337 -10.55 24.27 9.95
C ARG A 337 -11.24 23.92 8.63
N GLU A 338 -10.78 24.53 7.53
CA GLU A 338 -11.25 24.19 6.18
C GLU A 338 -10.66 22.86 5.71
N MET A 339 -11.48 22.06 5.07
CA MET A 339 -11.16 20.73 4.56
C MET A 339 -11.62 20.61 3.11
N HIS A 340 -10.71 20.35 2.18
CA HIS A 340 -11.02 20.18 0.77
C HIS A 340 -10.60 18.80 0.29
N TYR A 341 -11.47 18.13 -0.45
CA TYR A 341 -11.14 16.87 -1.10
C TYR A 341 -11.25 16.98 -2.62
N PHE A 342 -10.13 16.94 -3.32
CA PHE A 342 -10.06 16.90 -4.77
C PHE A 342 -9.91 15.45 -5.24
N TYR A 343 -10.91 14.95 -5.96
CA TYR A 343 -10.90 13.60 -6.50
C TYR A 343 -10.88 13.60 -8.01
N GLY A 344 -9.86 12.95 -8.60
CA GLY A 344 -9.69 12.83 -10.06
C GLY A 344 -10.16 11.48 -10.60
N ALA A 345 -11.01 11.50 -11.61
CA ALA A 345 -11.45 10.31 -12.33
C ALA A 345 -11.51 10.58 -13.85
N ARG A 346 -11.62 9.52 -14.66
CA ARG A 346 -11.74 9.66 -16.11
C ARG A 346 -13.17 9.95 -16.54
N ALA A 347 -14.12 9.39 -15.86
CA ALA A 347 -15.55 9.48 -16.15
C ALA A 347 -16.34 9.19 -14.86
N LEU A 348 -17.64 9.51 -14.87
CA LEU A 348 -18.51 9.34 -13.71
C LEU A 348 -18.58 7.89 -13.20
N ASN A 349 -18.54 6.90 -14.09
CA ASN A 349 -18.54 5.48 -13.72
C ASN A 349 -17.25 4.99 -13.05
N GLU A 350 -16.23 5.84 -12.94
CA GLU A 350 -15.01 5.60 -12.15
C GLU A 350 -15.06 6.30 -10.78
N VAL A 351 -16.14 7.02 -10.48
CA VAL A 351 -16.33 7.75 -9.22
C VAL A 351 -17.20 6.91 -8.29
N PHE A 352 -16.66 6.56 -7.13
CA PHE A 352 -17.38 5.81 -6.10
C PHE A 352 -17.36 6.56 -4.77
N TYR A 353 -18.31 6.24 -3.88
CA TYR A 353 -18.62 6.98 -2.65
C TYR A 353 -19.03 8.44 -2.87
N LEU A 354 -19.45 8.80 -4.09
CA LEU A 354 -19.86 10.16 -4.43
C LEU A 354 -20.92 10.69 -3.47
N GLN A 355 -21.95 9.89 -3.20
CA GLN A 355 -23.07 10.29 -2.33
C GLN A 355 -22.62 10.51 -0.88
N ASP A 356 -21.64 9.75 -0.41
CA ASP A 356 -21.09 9.92 0.93
C ASP A 356 -20.41 11.29 1.07
N PHE A 357 -19.61 11.71 0.09
CA PHE A 357 -18.93 13.01 0.11
C PHE A 357 -19.87 14.18 -0.12
N LEU A 358 -20.86 14.04 -1.00
CA LEU A 358 -21.90 15.05 -1.18
C LEU A 358 -22.78 15.22 0.07
N GLN A 359 -22.99 14.16 0.84
CA GLN A 359 -23.67 14.24 2.11
C GLN A 359 -22.81 14.90 3.18
N LEU A 360 -21.50 14.62 3.20
CA LEU A 360 -20.56 15.31 4.10
C LEU A 360 -20.52 16.82 3.86
N GLU A 361 -20.53 17.27 2.60
CA GLU A 361 -20.60 18.70 2.26
C GLU A 361 -21.85 19.39 2.85
N LYS A 362 -22.97 18.68 2.93
CA LYS A 362 -24.19 19.20 3.56
C LYS A 362 -24.11 19.23 5.08
N ASP A 363 -23.48 18.21 5.68
CA ASP A 363 -23.41 18.02 7.13
C ASP A 363 -22.30 18.88 7.76
N PHE A 364 -21.25 19.18 6.99
CA PHE A 364 -20.04 19.90 7.41
C PHE A 364 -19.76 21.08 6.50
N PRO A 365 -20.19 22.33 6.85
CA PRO A 365 -19.98 23.51 6.03
C PRO A 365 -18.52 23.87 5.74
N ASN A 366 -17.60 23.33 6.52
CA ASN A 366 -16.14 23.45 6.36
C ASN A 366 -15.52 22.32 5.57
N PHE A 367 -16.31 21.41 4.97
CA PHE A 367 -15.85 20.35 4.09
C PHE A 367 -16.35 20.58 2.66
N HIS A 368 -15.46 20.54 1.68
CA HIS A 368 -15.73 20.80 0.28
C HIS A 368 -15.24 19.67 -0.61
N PHE A 369 -16.13 19.07 -1.39
CA PHE A 369 -15.80 18.00 -2.32
C PHE A 369 -15.69 18.54 -3.74
N HIS A 370 -14.53 18.33 -4.38
CA HIS A 370 -14.22 18.79 -5.74
C HIS A 370 -13.98 17.59 -6.65
N LEU A 371 -14.91 17.32 -7.56
CA LEU A 371 -14.77 16.27 -8.56
C LEU A 371 -14.11 16.83 -9.82
N ALA A 372 -12.99 16.23 -10.22
CA ALA A 372 -12.30 16.49 -11.47
C ALA A 372 -12.49 15.29 -12.42
N LEU A 373 -13.06 15.53 -13.60
CA LEU A 373 -13.11 14.53 -14.68
C LEU A 373 -12.17 14.95 -15.80
N ASP A 374 -11.39 14.01 -16.35
CA ASP A 374 -10.32 14.33 -17.33
C ASP A 374 -10.84 15.03 -18.59
N ARG A 375 -12.15 14.92 -18.86
CA ARG A 375 -12.89 15.55 -19.96
C ARG A 375 -14.36 15.74 -19.59
N PRO A 376 -15.13 16.54 -20.37
CA PRO A 376 -16.59 16.61 -20.23
C PRO A 376 -17.23 15.22 -20.29
N ASP A 377 -18.16 14.96 -19.38
CA ASP A 377 -18.81 13.65 -19.23
C ASP A 377 -20.34 13.81 -19.36
N PRO A 378 -20.95 13.38 -20.49
CA PRO A 378 -22.39 13.47 -20.72
C PRO A 378 -23.23 12.71 -19.69
N ALA A 379 -22.68 11.66 -19.07
CA ALA A 379 -23.41 10.93 -18.04
C ALA A 379 -23.46 11.74 -16.73
N ALA A 380 -22.40 12.45 -16.38
CA ALA A 380 -22.37 13.37 -15.26
C ALA A 380 -23.34 14.54 -15.48
N ASP A 381 -23.33 15.12 -16.68
CA ASP A 381 -24.22 16.22 -17.06
C ASP A 381 -25.69 15.80 -16.95
N THR A 382 -26.04 14.61 -17.48
CA THR A 382 -27.40 14.07 -17.45
C THR A 382 -27.88 13.80 -16.02
N GLN A 383 -26.98 13.37 -15.13
CA GLN A 383 -27.30 13.10 -13.73
C GLN A 383 -27.20 14.34 -12.83
N GLY A 384 -26.84 15.50 -13.39
CA GLY A 384 -26.68 16.76 -12.65
C GLY A 384 -25.54 16.71 -11.62
N VAL A 385 -24.53 15.88 -11.85
CA VAL A 385 -23.35 15.79 -10.99
C VAL A 385 -22.41 16.97 -11.28
N LYS A 386 -22.12 17.78 -10.26
CA LYS A 386 -21.19 18.90 -10.38
C LYS A 386 -19.74 18.38 -10.48
N TYR A 387 -19.03 18.78 -11.51
CA TYR A 387 -17.61 18.48 -11.70
C TYR A 387 -16.90 19.60 -12.46
N THR A 388 -15.57 19.59 -12.46
CA THR A 388 -14.73 20.43 -13.31
C THR A 388 -13.95 19.55 -14.29
N ALA A 389 -13.98 19.88 -15.58
CA ALA A 389 -13.22 19.13 -16.58
C ALA A 389 -11.73 19.47 -16.52
N GLY A 390 -10.87 18.45 -16.44
CA GLY A 390 -9.42 18.59 -16.38
C GLY A 390 -8.77 17.59 -15.42
N PHE A 391 -7.43 17.54 -15.46
CA PHE A 391 -6.69 16.75 -14.48
C PHE A 391 -6.76 17.37 -13.09
N VAL A 392 -6.86 16.56 -12.07
CA VAL A 392 -7.12 16.99 -10.68
C VAL A 392 -6.14 18.05 -10.17
N HIS A 393 -4.85 17.99 -10.51
CA HIS A 393 -3.87 19.00 -10.11
C HIS A 393 -4.14 20.36 -10.75
N ASN A 394 -4.54 20.40 -12.04
CA ASN A 394 -4.92 21.65 -12.70
C ASN A 394 -6.22 22.21 -12.12
N VAL A 395 -7.23 21.35 -11.91
CA VAL A 395 -8.49 21.75 -11.29
C VAL A 395 -8.24 22.35 -9.90
N MET A 396 -7.44 21.69 -9.08
CA MET A 396 -7.09 22.20 -7.74
C MET A 396 -6.37 23.55 -7.81
N TYR A 397 -5.41 23.71 -8.73
CA TYR A 397 -4.71 24.95 -8.94
C TYR A 397 -5.67 26.06 -9.41
N ASP A 398 -6.41 25.81 -10.50
CA ASP A 398 -7.22 26.85 -11.15
C ASP A 398 -8.42 27.29 -10.33
N THR A 399 -9.01 26.38 -9.54
CA THR A 399 -10.23 26.66 -8.77
C THR A 399 -9.98 27.07 -7.33
N TYR A 400 -8.78 26.81 -6.78
CA TYR A 400 -8.51 27.07 -5.37
C TYR A 400 -7.13 27.68 -5.12
N LEU A 401 -6.03 27.03 -5.51
CA LEU A 401 -4.70 27.40 -5.03
C LEU A 401 -4.11 28.67 -5.66
N LYS A 402 -4.43 28.96 -6.92
CA LYS A 402 -3.85 30.14 -7.62
C LYS A 402 -4.17 31.48 -6.94
N ASP A 403 -5.33 31.56 -6.29
CA ASP A 403 -5.79 32.77 -5.60
C ASP A 403 -5.70 32.65 -4.07
N HIS A 404 -5.17 31.51 -3.58
CA HIS A 404 -4.97 31.28 -2.15
C HIS A 404 -3.79 32.10 -1.61
N LYS A 405 -3.96 32.71 -0.44
CA LYS A 405 -2.99 33.68 0.10
C LYS A 405 -1.71 33.02 0.64
N ALA A 406 -1.82 31.80 1.14
CA ALA A 406 -0.72 31.07 1.77
C ALA A 406 -0.88 29.55 1.50
N PRO A 407 -0.72 29.09 0.25
CA PRO A 407 -0.83 27.65 -0.08
C PRO A 407 0.26 26.82 0.58
N GLU A 408 1.38 27.44 0.97
CA GLU A 408 2.50 26.82 1.70
C GLU A 408 2.15 26.41 3.13
N ASP A 409 1.13 26.99 3.73
CA ASP A 409 0.69 26.71 5.10
C ASP A 409 -0.37 25.60 5.17
N ILE A 410 -0.81 25.08 4.03
CA ILE A 410 -1.81 24.02 3.93
C ILE A 410 -1.15 22.64 4.09
N GLU A 411 -1.86 21.69 4.70
CA GLU A 411 -1.46 20.29 4.77
C GLU A 411 -2.09 19.50 3.64
N TYR A 412 -1.25 18.83 2.85
CA TYR A 412 -1.68 18.05 1.69
C TYR A 412 -1.52 16.55 1.95
N TYR A 413 -2.62 15.81 1.76
CA TYR A 413 -2.68 14.36 1.89
C TYR A 413 -3.05 13.76 0.55
N MET A 414 -2.22 12.92 -0.03
CA MET A 414 -2.51 12.39 -1.35
C MET A 414 -2.27 10.89 -1.48
N CYS A 415 -3.13 10.28 -2.29
CA CYS A 415 -3.01 8.88 -2.65
C CYS A 415 -3.65 8.63 -4.03
N GLY A 416 -2.91 8.00 -4.94
CA GLY A 416 -3.39 7.71 -6.26
C GLY A 416 -2.30 7.27 -7.24
N PRO A 417 -2.58 7.31 -8.55
CA PRO A 417 -1.62 6.90 -9.57
C PRO A 417 -0.34 7.74 -9.53
N GLY A 418 0.83 7.10 -9.70
CA GLY A 418 2.13 7.77 -9.67
C GLY A 418 2.24 9.04 -10.53
N PRO A 419 1.77 9.06 -11.80
CA PRO A 419 1.76 10.28 -12.60
C PRO A 419 0.93 11.42 -12.01
N MET A 420 -0.20 11.13 -11.33
CA MET A 420 -1.00 12.12 -10.62
C MET A 420 -0.21 12.69 -9.44
N SER A 421 0.35 11.81 -8.60
CA SER A 421 1.13 12.24 -7.43
C SER A 421 2.34 13.09 -7.85
N ALA A 422 3.04 12.71 -8.91
CA ALA A 422 4.15 13.49 -9.44
C ALA A 422 3.73 14.89 -9.91
N ALA A 423 2.59 14.99 -10.62
CA ALA A 423 2.07 16.27 -11.09
C ALA A 423 1.64 17.19 -9.92
N VAL A 424 0.99 16.62 -8.90
CA VAL A 424 0.59 17.35 -7.69
C VAL A 424 1.83 17.84 -6.93
N VAL A 425 2.82 16.97 -6.67
CA VAL A 425 4.05 17.36 -5.97
C VAL A 425 4.78 18.48 -6.70
N ASN A 426 4.96 18.37 -8.01
CA ASN A 426 5.61 19.41 -8.80
C ASN A 426 4.87 20.76 -8.74
N MET A 427 3.55 20.73 -8.74
CA MET A 427 2.74 21.95 -8.60
C MET A 427 2.90 22.57 -7.20
N LEU A 428 2.84 21.76 -6.14
CA LEU A 428 2.99 22.21 -4.76
C LEU A 428 4.41 22.75 -4.49
N ASP A 429 5.44 22.11 -5.05
CA ASP A 429 6.82 22.59 -4.97
C ASP A 429 6.98 24.00 -5.62
N ASN A 430 6.34 24.21 -6.78
CA ASN A 430 6.30 25.53 -7.43
C ASN A 430 5.53 26.59 -6.62
N LEU A 431 4.63 26.19 -5.72
CA LEU A 431 3.93 27.07 -4.79
C LEU A 431 4.69 27.29 -3.47
N GLY A 432 5.88 26.69 -3.33
CA GLY A 432 6.70 26.83 -2.14
C GLY A 432 6.28 25.97 -0.94
N VAL A 433 5.42 24.97 -1.17
CA VAL A 433 4.97 24.07 -0.09
C VAL A 433 6.14 23.23 0.41
N ALA A 434 6.38 23.29 1.73
CA ALA A 434 7.44 22.50 2.35
C ALA A 434 7.14 21.00 2.29
N PRO A 435 8.16 20.14 2.07
CA PRO A 435 7.97 18.69 1.94
C PRO A 435 7.28 18.02 3.14
N GLU A 436 7.43 18.58 4.34
CA GLU A 436 6.76 18.13 5.56
C GLU A 436 5.25 18.40 5.55
N ASN A 437 4.76 19.28 4.70
CA ASN A 437 3.33 19.54 4.50
C ASN A 437 2.73 18.70 3.37
N ILE A 438 3.54 17.88 2.70
CA ILE A 438 3.10 17.00 1.61
C ILE A 438 3.22 15.54 2.07
N LEU A 439 2.10 14.96 2.50
CA LEU A 439 2.01 13.57 2.94
C LEU A 439 1.39 12.72 1.83
N TYR A 440 1.99 11.59 1.52
CA TYR A 440 1.46 10.69 0.50
C TYR A 440 1.69 9.23 0.85
N ASP A 441 0.74 8.39 0.43
CA ASP A 441 0.85 6.94 0.48
C ASP A 441 1.29 6.41 -0.90
N ASP A 442 2.48 5.77 -0.95
CA ASP A 442 3.07 5.26 -2.19
C ASP A 442 2.97 3.73 -2.27
N PHE A 443 2.15 3.25 -3.18
CA PHE A 443 1.98 1.82 -3.48
C PHE A 443 3.06 1.21 -4.37
N GLY A 444 4.25 1.83 -4.47
CA GLY A 444 5.38 1.30 -5.24
C GLY A 444 5.34 1.64 -6.73
N GLY A 445 4.57 2.66 -7.13
CA GLY A 445 4.53 3.18 -8.51
C GLY A 445 5.56 4.24 -8.83
N GLY A 446 6.52 4.48 -7.94
CA GLY A 446 7.57 5.48 -8.09
C GLY A 446 7.13 6.85 -7.57
N ALA A 447 7.22 7.06 -6.27
CA ALA A 447 7.29 8.41 -5.73
C ALA A 447 8.38 9.20 -6.46
N PRO A 448 8.19 10.49 -6.73
CA PRO A 448 9.25 11.30 -7.32
C PRO A 448 10.47 11.21 -6.41
N LYS A 449 11.55 10.61 -6.94
CA LYS A 449 12.84 10.68 -6.27
C LYS A 449 13.17 12.15 -6.15
N LYS A 450 13.36 12.67 -4.92
CA LYS A 450 13.88 14.01 -4.72
C LYS A 450 15.11 14.14 -5.62
N SER A 451 15.08 15.04 -6.57
CA SER A 451 16.29 15.53 -7.23
C SER A 451 17.12 16.21 -6.14
N ASN A 452 18.26 15.59 -5.82
CA ASN A 452 19.26 16.21 -4.95
C ASN A 452 19.82 17.46 -5.61
#